data_7bbdb1e829e39eb847b559c24a1cb32a
#
_entry.id   7bbdb1e829e39eb847b559c24a1cb32a
#
_cell.length_a   1.000
_cell.length_b   1.000
_cell.length_c   1.000
_cell.angle_alpha   90.00
_cell.angle_beta   90.00
_cell.angle_gamma   90.00
#
_symmetry.space_group_name_H-M   'P 1'
#
loop_
_entity.id
_entity.type
_entity.pdbx_description
1 polymer ?
#
loop_
_entity_poly.entity_id
_entity_poly.type
_entity_poly.pdbx_seq_one_letter_code
_entity_poly.pdbx_strand_id
1 'polypeptide(L)'
;MKKKLLSFILAFLLCVSLIPAALADSDKSIVYDQEGLFDEFDTEIINGKLAELNRIYGVDVAVVTASSLDGKTAEEYADDFYDENEIGQGENKDGILLLISKNERVWAISTSGSCIDVFTDDDLDYIAGNLLPYLSDEDWSGAAISFADDCGPCLSAYEPDEGNYSDDTDDDYDYDYTPSVM
;
A
#
# COMPACT_ATOMS: atom_id res chain seq x y z
N MET A 1 22.44 -41.09 36.66
CA MET A 1 21.50 -39.95 36.68
C MET A 1 21.97 -38.76 35.82
N LYS A 2 23.27 -38.41 35.82
CA LYS A 2 23.81 -37.27 35.07
C LYS A 2 23.64 -37.34 33.51
N LYS A 3 23.71 -38.58 32.94
CA LYS A 3 23.56 -38.76 31.47
C LYS A 3 22.12 -38.58 30.97
N LYS A 4 21.10 -38.87 31.79
CA LYS A 4 19.68 -38.67 31.45
C LYS A 4 19.29 -37.17 31.52
N LEU A 5 19.88 -36.46 32.49
CA LEU A 5 19.65 -35.00 32.63
C LEU A 5 20.25 -34.21 31.44
N LEU A 6 21.43 -34.61 30.98
CA LEU A 6 22.09 -33.99 29.83
C LEU A 6 21.30 -34.20 28.52
N SER A 7 20.67 -35.40 28.37
CA SER A 7 19.80 -35.72 27.21
C SER A 7 18.52 -34.89 27.19
N PHE A 8 17.93 -34.59 28.35
CA PHE A 8 16.76 -33.70 28.45
C PHE A 8 17.08 -32.24 28.16
N ILE A 9 18.25 -31.77 28.59
CA ILE A 9 18.70 -30.41 28.33
C ILE A 9 19.01 -30.24 26.83
N LEU A 10 19.61 -31.22 26.18
CA LEU A 10 19.89 -31.19 24.75
C LEU A 10 18.61 -31.25 23.90
N ALA A 11 17.59 -32.03 24.33
CA ALA A 11 16.29 -32.09 23.66
C ALA A 11 15.48 -30.79 23.83
N PHE A 12 15.59 -30.11 24.98
CA PHE A 12 14.95 -28.83 25.22
C PHE A 12 15.61 -27.70 24.42
N LEU A 13 16.91 -27.76 24.25
CA LEU A 13 17.65 -26.75 23.44
C LEU A 13 17.33 -26.88 21.95
N LEU A 14 16.94 -28.08 21.46
CA LEU A 14 16.59 -28.33 20.07
C LEU A 14 15.17 -27.89 19.73
N CYS A 15 14.26 -27.79 20.72
CA CYS A 15 12.88 -27.31 20.52
C CYS A 15 12.73 -25.79 20.43
N VAL A 16 13.73 -25.02 20.83
CA VAL A 16 13.67 -23.53 20.78
C VAL A 16 14.02 -22.98 19.38
N SER A 17 14.55 -23.81 18.47
CA SER A 17 14.94 -23.39 17.13
C SER A 17 13.86 -23.55 16.05
N LEU A 18 12.61 -23.89 16.43
CA LEU A 18 11.45 -23.91 15.54
C LEU A 18 10.44 -22.81 15.91
N ILE A 19 10.93 -21.60 16.15
CA ILE A 19 10.10 -20.41 15.98
C ILE A 19 10.09 -20.16 14.47
N PRO A 20 8.95 -20.33 13.77
CA PRO A 20 8.89 -19.89 12.40
C PRO A 20 9.19 -18.40 12.39
N ALA A 21 10.17 -18.00 11.59
CA ALA A 21 10.47 -16.59 11.29
C ALA A 21 9.32 -16.00 10.43
N ALA A 22 8.11 -16.04 10.95
CA ALA A 22 6.92 -15.47 10.35
C ALA A 22 6.50 -14.18 11.08
N LEU A 23 7.47 -13.41 11.60
CA LEU A 23 7.28 -12.08 12.18
C LEU A 23 8.41 -11.17 11.73
N ALA A 24 8.65 -11.11 10.44
CA ALA A 24 9.60 -10.17 9.88
C ALA A 24 9.14 -9.77 8.47
N ASP A 25 8.04 -9.04 8.41
CA ASP A 25 7.78 -8.15 7.29
C ASP A 25 6.78 -7.05 7.70
N SER A 26 7.05 -6.36 8.80
CA SER A 26 6.24 -5.23 9.25
C SER A 26 7.03 -3.92 9.27
N ASP A 27 8.13 -3.83 8.52
CA ASP A 27 8.98 -2.62 8.51
C ASP A 27 9.03 -1.95 7.13
N LYS A 28 8.13 -2.35 6.20
CA LYS A 28 7.99 -1.67 4.92
C LYS A 28 7.26 -0.36 5.15
N SER A 29 7.91 0.74 4.80
CA SER A 29 7.25 2.05 4.83
C SER A 29 6.10 2.04 3.83
N ILE A 30 4.95 2.54 4.24
CA ILE A 30 3.76 2.73 3.42
C ILE A 30 3.37 4.20 3.31
N VAL A 31 4.11 5.08 4.02
CA VAL A 31 4.05 6.52 3.91
C VAL A 31 5.43 7.02 3.47
N TYR A 32 5.50 7.55 2.26
CA TYR A 32 6.72 8.07 1.64
C TYR A 32 6.63 9.59 1.48
N ASP A 33 6.75 10.31 2.59
CA ASP A 33 6.64 11.78 2.59
C ASP A 33 7.94 12.46 2.15
N GLN A 34 8.22 12.43 0.83
CA GLN A 34 9.45 13.00 0.26
C GLN A 34 9.40 14.54 0.19
N GLU A 35 8.21 15.12 0.18
CA GLU A 35 8.02 16.57 0.12
C GLU A 35 7.88 17.22 1.51
N GLY A 36 7.69 16.40 2.56
CA GLY A 36 7.54 16.87 3.93
C GLY A 36 6.20 17.59 4.16
N LEU A 37 5.12 17.04 3.63
CA LEU A 37 3.77 17.59 3.73
C LEU A 37 3.04 17.22 5.01
N PHE A 38 3.47 16.14 5.68
CA PHE A 38 2.86 15.63 6.90
C PHE A 38 3.70 15.98 8.11
N ASP A 39 3.09 16.43 9.17
CA ASP A 39 3.78 16.51 10.45
C ASP A 39 3.90 15.12 11.11
N GLU A 40 4.62 15.04 12.24
CA GLU A 40 4.88 13.77 12.92
C GLU A 40 3.58 13.09 13.40
N PHE A 41 2.61 13.88 13.89
CA PHE A 41 1.34 13.39 14.38
C PHE A 41 0.45 12.88 13.24
N ASP A 42 0.38 13.62 12.14
CA ASP A 42 -0.37 13.24 10.94
C ASP A 42 0.25 11.98 10.30
N THR A 43 1.58 11.91 10.22
CA THR A 43 2.30 10.73 9.72
C THR A 43 1.95 9.48 10.54
N GLU A 44 1.87 9.60 11.87
CA GLU A 44 1.49 8.46 12.74
C GLU A 44 0.05 8.01 12.46
N ILE A 45 -0.89 8.95 12.31
CA ILE A 45 -2.30 8.64 12.00
C ILE A 45 -2.43 7.96 10.64
N ILE A 46 -1.83 8.55 9.60
CA ILE A 46 -1.88 8.01 8.23
C ILE A 46 -1.29 6.61 8.22
N ASN A 47 -0.07 6.45 8.75
CA ASN A 47 0.60 5.16 8.82
C ASN A 47 -0.21 4.11 9.58
N GLY A 48 -0.84 4.48 10.69
CA GLY A 48 -1.71 3.58 11.46
C GLY A 48 -2.90 3.07 10.65
N LYS A 49 -3.57 3.96 9.91
CA LYS A 49 -4.73 3.59 9.07
C LYS A 49 -4.31 2.68 7.91
N LEU A 50 -3.26 3.05 7.18
CA LEU A 50 -2.76 2.26 6.06
C LEU A 50 -2.26 0.89 6.51
N ALA A 51 -1.50 0.82 7.61
CA ALA A 51 -1.01 -0.43 8.17
C ALA A 51 -2.15 -1.35 8.62
N GLU A 52 -3.26 -0.79 9.13
CA GLU A 52 -4.44 -1.57 9.50
C GLU A 52 -5.08 -2.21 8.26
N LEU A 53 -5.27 -1.45 7.18
CA LEU A 53 -5.79 -1.96 5.91
C LEU A 53 -4.90 -3.07 5.36
N ASN A 54 -3.59 -2.83 5.30
CA ASN A 54 -2.62 -3.80 4.82
C ASN A 54 -2.68 -5.12 5.62
N ARG A 55 -2.80 -5.00 6.94
CA ARG A 55 -2.91 -6.16 7.82
C ARG A 55 -4.22 -6.92 7.67
N ILE A 56 -5.34 -6.22 7.46
CA ILE A 56 -6.68 -6.83 7.35
C ILE A 56 -6.86 -7.52 6.01
N TYR A 57 -6.45 -6.86 4.93
CA TYR A 57 -6.76 -7.29 3.57
C TYR A 57 -5.58 -7.96 2.85
N GLY A 58 -4.36 -7.89 3.38
CA GLY A 58 -3.20 -8.50 2.75
C GLY A 58 -2.79 -7.82 1.44
N VAL A 59 -3.07 -6.53 1.30
CA VAL A 59 -2.68 -5.68 0.16
C VAL A 59 -1.80 -4.53 0.67
N ASP A 60 -1.05 -3.86 -0.19
CA ASP A 60 -0.38 -2.62 0.19
C ASP A 60 -1.25 -1.41 -0.20
N VAL A 61 -1.71 -0.67 0.81
CA VAL A 61 -2.27 0.67 0.63
C VAL A 61 -1.21 1.66 1.05
N ALA A 62 -0.77 2.52 0.13
CA ALA A 62 0.38 3.40 0.34
C ALA A 62 0.11 4.85 -0.09
N VAL A 63 0.89 5.78 0.45
CA VAL A 63 0.86 7.20 0.09
C VAL A 63 2.28 7.68 -0.17
N VAL A 64 2.49 8.40 -1.27
CA VAL A 64 3.73 9.08 -1.58
C VAL A 64 3.49 10.57 -1.82
N THR A 65 4.36 11.42 -1.26
CA THR A 65 4.44 12.83 -1.66
C THR A 65 5.73 13.07 -2.42
N ALA A 66 5.68 13.80 -3.53
CA ALA A 66 6.83 14.00 -4.40
C ALA A 66 7.01 15.49 -4.77
N SER A 67 8.21 16.02 -4.53
CA SER A 67 8.55 17.41 -4.82
C SER A 67 8.82 17.69 -6.31
N SER A 68 9.09 16.66 -7.09
CA SER A 68 9.28 16.68 -8.54
C SER A 68 8.85 15.35 -9.13
N LEU A 69 8.25 15.40 -10.31
CA LEU A 69 7.92 14.20 -11.10
C LEU A 69 8.98 13.93 -12.18
N ASP A 70 10.08 14.67 -12.19
CA ASP A 70 11.21 14.52 -13.13
C ASP A 70 10.81 14.54 -14.61
N GLY A 71 9.71 15.26 -14.91
CA GLY A 71 9.17 15.44 -16.25
C GLY A 71 8.21 14.32 -16.70
N LYS A 72 7.87 13.40 -15.81
CA LYS A 72 6.84 12.37 -16.02
C LYS A 72 5.45 12.96 -15.78
N THR A 73 4.41 12.28 -16.27
CA THR A 73 3.04 12.51 -15.80
C THR A 73 2.89 12.00 -14.35
N ALA A 74 1.79 12.34 -13.69
CA ALA A 74 1.55 11.87 -12.33
C ALA A 74 1.38 10.34 -12.29
N GLU A 75 0.72 9.79 -13.30
CA GLU A 75 0.53 8.37 -13.50
C GLU A 75 1.88 7.64 -13.66
N GLU A 76 2.64 8.03 -14.71
CA GLU A 76 3.94 7.43 -14.98
C GLU A 76 4.86 7.46 -13.74
N TYR A 77 4.77 8.54 -12.95
CA TYR A 77 5.56 8.63 -11.72
C TYR A 77 5.04 7.68 -10.64
N ALA A 78 3.71 7.60 -10.46
CA ALA A 78 3.10 6.72 -9.47
C ALA A 78 3.40 5.25 -9.76
N ASP A 79 3.30 4.82 -11.01
CA ASP A 79 3.59 3.45 -11.46
C ASP A 79 5.08 3.11 -11.28
N ASP A 80 5.96 3.97 -11.78
CA ASP A 80 7.39 3.77 -11.60
C ASP A 80 7.77 3.73 -10.11
N PHE A 81 7.15 4.60 -9.29
CA PHE A 81 7.39 4.62 -7.85
C PHE A 81 6.90 3.34 -7.17
N TYR A 82 5.74 2.83 -7.60
CA TYR A 82 5.16 1.58 -7.13
C TYR A 82 6.13 0.42 -7.37
N ASP A 83 6.62 0.28 -8.59
CA ASP A 83 7.53 -0.78 -9.00
C ASP A 83 8.92 -0.66 -8.34
N GLU A 84 9.51 0.53 -8.33
CA GLU A 84 10.84 0.78 -7.80
C GLU A 84 10.93 0.55 -6.27
N ASN A 85 9.82 0.78 -5.56
CA ASN A 85 9.75 0.59 -4.11
C ASN A 85 9.13 -0.76 -3.72
N GLU A 86 8.91 -1.64 -4.71
CA GLU A 86 8.34 -2.98 -4.49
C GLU A 86 7.03 -2.93 -3.68
N ILE A 87 6.18 -1.92 -3.95
CA ILE A 87 4.87 -1.80 -3.33
C ILE A 87 3.99 -2.95 -3.83
N GLY A 88 2.99 -3.34 -3.06
CA GLY A 88 2.11 -4.46 -3.34
C GLY A 88 2.53 -5.74 -2.62
N GLN A 89 1.54 -6.51 -2.20
CA GLN A 89 1.72 -7.77 -1.50
C GLN A 89 1.48 -8.98 -2.42
N GLY A 90 2.07 -10.10 -2.03
CA GLY A 90 1.94 -11.34 -2.77
C GLY A 90 2.72 -11.37 -4.09
N GLU A 91 2.47 -12.43 -4.87
CA GLU A 91 3.11 -12.62 -6.17
C GLU A 91 2.60 -11.65 -7.23
N ASN A 92 1.32 -11.23 -7.10
CA ASN A 92 0.66 -10.33 -8.04
C ASN A 92 0.92 -8.85 -7.72
N LYS A 93 1.63 -8.54 -6.63
CA LYS A 93 1.87 -7.15 -6.21
C LYS A 93 0.57 -6.39 -5.94
N ASP A 94 -0.36 -7.01 -5.19
CA ASP A 94 -1.67 -6.44 -4.91
C ASP A 94 -1.56 -5.18 -4.05
N GLY A 95 -2.09 -4.05 -4.56
CA GLY A 95 -2.08 -2.80 -3.81
C GLY A 95 -2.62 -1.59 -4.56
N ILE A 96 -2.65 -0.47 -3.83
CA ILE A 96 -3.08 0.83 -4.32
C ILE A 96 -2.19 1.92 -3.72
N LEU A 97 -1.79 2.90 -4.53
CA LEU A 97 -0.92 4.01 -4.17
C LEU A 97 -1.59 5.35 -4.48
N LEU A 98 -1.60 6.27 -3.52
CA LEU A 98 -1.90 7.68 -3.75
C LEU A 98 -0.60 8.46 -3.88
N LEU A 99 -0.39 9.12 -5.02
CA LEU A 99 0.63 10.14 -5.23
C LEU A 99 0.05 11.54 -5.01
N ILE A 100 0.76 12.39 -4.27
CA ILE A 100 0.47 13.82 -4.15
C ILE A 100 1.74 14.61 -4.49
N SER A 101 1.67 15.54 -5.44
CA SER A 101 2.73 16.52 -5.72
C SER A 101 2.20 17.94 -5.59
N LYS A 102 2.54 18.58 -4.47
CA LYS A 102 2.15 19.97 -4.20
C LYS A 102 2.77 20.94 -5.20
N ASN A 103 4.05 20.75 -5.49
CA ASN A 103 4.79 21.66 -6.36
C ASN A 103 4.30 21.62 -7.81
N GLU A 104 4.01 20.44 -8.32
CA GLU A 104 3.48 20.23 -9.68
C GLU A 104 1.97 20.46 -9.73
N ARG A 105 1.29 20.49 -8.57
CA ARG A 105 -0.17 20.61 -8.41
C ARG A 105 -0.93 19.50 -9.11
N VAL A 106 -0.44 18.28 -8.96
CA VAL A 106 -1.04 17.07 -9.51
C VAL A 106 -1.09 15.98 -8.45
N TRP A 107 -1.91 14.99 -8.69
CA TRP A 107 -2.02 13.77 -7.91
C TRP A 107 -2.45 12.62 -8.83
N ALA A 108 -2.25 11.40 -8.39
CA ALA A 108 -2.69 10.20 -9.09
C ALA A 108 -2.98 9.08 -8.09
N ILE A 109 -3.81 8.14 -8.51
CA ILE A 109 -3.99 6.84 -7.84
C ILE A 109 -3.52 5.78 -8.82
N SER A 110 -2.62 4.89 -8.37
CA SER A 110 -2.17 3.72 -9.12
C SER A 110 -2.62 2.46 -8.40
N THR A 111 -3.16 1.49 -9.14
CA THR A 111 -3.59 0.18 -8.64
C THR A 111 -2.77 -0.92 -9.31
N SER A 112 -2.51 -2.02 -8.61
CA SER A 112 -1.74 -3.14 -9.15
C SER A 112 -2.29 -4.48 -8.67
N GLY A 113 -2.03 -5.50 -9.45
CA GLY A 113 -2.45 -6.87 -9.16
C GLY A 113 -3.98 -6.99 -9.13
N SER A 114 -4.48 -7.79 -8.21
CA SER A 114 -5.93 -7.99 -8.04
C SER A 114 -6.68 -6.71 -7.63
N CYS A 115 -5.97 -5.69 -7.14
CA CYS A 115 -6.58 -4.41 -6.79
C CYS A 115 -7.12 -3.64 -8.01
N ILE A 116 -6.64 -3.93 -9.22
CA ILE A 116 -7.19 -3.38 -10.47
C ILE A 116 -8.67 -3.74 -10.63
N ASP A 117 -9.04 -4.98 -10.31
CA ASP A 117 -10.43 -5.45 -10.40
C ASP A 117 -11.27 -5.05 -9.17
N VAL A 118 -10.63 -4.86 -8.02
CA VAL A 118 -11.30 -4.50 -6.76
C VAL A 118 -11.71 -3.04 -6.74
N PHE A 119 -10.84 -2.15 -7.22
CA PHE A 119 -11.13 -0.73 -7.31
C PHE A 119 -11.69 -0.39 -8.69
N THR A 120 -13.00 -0.50 -8.82
CA THR A 120 -13.69 -0.16 -10.08
C THR A 120 -13.57 1.34 -10.40
N ASP A 121 -13.86 1.72 -11.63
CA ASP A 121 -13.88 3.13 -12.06
C ASP A 121 -14.78 3.98 -11.15
N ASP A 122 -15.96 3.45 -10.77
CA ASP A 122 -16.89 4.14 -9.89
C ASP A 122 -16.31 4.33 -8.48
N ASP A 123 -15.54 3.36 -7.98
CA ASP A 123 -14.85 3.47 -6.68
C ASP A 123 -13.72 4.49 -6.73
N LEU A 124 -12.92 4.48 -7.79
CA LEU A 124 -11.85 5.46 -8.00
C LEU A 124 -12.41 6.87 -8.17
N ASP A 125 -13.50 7.05 -8.91
CA ASP A 125 -14.22 8.32 -9.03
C ASP A 125 -14.76 8.81 -7.67
N TYR A 126 -15.27 7.90 -6.85
CA TYR A 126 -15.75 8.21 -5.51
C TYR A 126 -14.59 8.68 -4.60
N ILE A 127 -13.49 7.92 -4.57
CA ILE A 127 -12.27 8.29 -3.83
C ILE A 127 -11.76 9.65 -4.29
N ALA A 128 -11.61 9.84 -5.60
CA ALA A 128 -11.17 11.08 -6.22
C ALA A 128 -12.05 12.26 -5.81
N GLY A 129 -13.36 12.09 -5.85
CA GLY A 129 -14.33 13.12 -5.45
C GLY A 129 -14.18 13.54 -3.98
N ASN A 130 -13.81 12.61 -3.09
CA ASN A 130 -13.59 12.88 -1.68
C ASN A 130 -12.22 13.52 -1.41
N LEU A 131 -11.20 13.24 -2.24
CA LEU A 131 -9.87 13.85 -2.12
C LEU A 131 -9.87 15.32 -2.52
N LEU A 132 -10.60 15.69 -3.58
CA LEU A 132 -10.54 17.02 -4.20
C LEU A 132 -10.75 18.20 -3.23
N PRO A 133 -11.69 18.18 -2.26
CA PRO A 133 -11.82 19.26 -1.29
C PRO A 133 -10.55 19.48 -0.47
N TYR A 134 -9.96 18.41 0.05
CA TYR A 134 -8.73 18.48 0.86
C TYR A 134 -7.55 18.99 0.04
N LEU A 135 -7.35 18.43 -1.17
CA LEU A 135 -6.29 18.86 -2.07
C LEU A 135 -6.43 20.33 -2.48
N SER A 136 -7.67 20.80 -2.70
CA SER A 136 -7.95 22.19 -3.06
C SER A 136 -7.67 23.16 -1.91
N ASP A 137 -7.89 22.72 -0.68
CA ASP A 137 -7.65 23.50 0.54
C ASP A 137 -6.19 23.37 1.04
N GLU A 138 -5.33 22.64 0.30
CA GLU A 138 -3.96 22.30 0.68
C GLU A 138 -3.87 21.51 2.01
N ASP A 139 -4.93 20.78 2.35
CA ASP A 139 -4.97 19.85 3.49
C ASP A 139 -4.48 18.46 3.06
N TRP A 140 -3.17 18.34 2.92
CA TRP A 140 -2.51 17.12 2.42
C TRP A 140 -2.72 15.92 3.32
N SER A 141 -2.67 16.14 4.63
CA SER A 141 -2.92 15.09 5.63
C SER A 141 -4.37 14.62 5.58
N GLY A 142 -5.31 15.57 5.47
CA GLY A 142 -6.74 15.26 5.29
C GLY A 142 -6.99 14.44 4.03
N ALA A 143 -6.31 14.75 2.92
CA ALA A 143 -6.38 13.96 1.69
C ALA A 143 -5.90 12.52 1.91
N ALA A 144 -4.72 12.33 2.52
CA ALA A 144 -4.17 11.00 2.78
C ALA A 144 -5.04 10.17 3.75
N ILE A 145 -5.63 10.82 4.76
CA ILE A 145 -6.55 10.17 5.70
C ILE A 145 -7.85 9.78 4.99
N SER A 146 -8.43 10.67 4.17
CA SER A 146 -9.63 10.39 3.38
C SER A 146 -9.41 9.22 2.43
N PHE A 147 -8.27 9.18 1.74
CA PHE A 147 -7.89 8.06 0.89
C PHE A 147 -7.90 6.73 1.66
N ALA A 148 -7.24 6.68 2.81
CA ALA A 148 -7.23 5.47 3.62
C ALA A 148 -8.63 5.05 4.08
N ASP A 149 -9.48 6.00 4.48
CA ASP A 149 -10.84 5.72 4.94
C ASP A 149 -11.72 5.20 3.78
N ASP A 150 -11.54 5.69 2.57
CA ASP A 150 -12.32 5.30 1.40
C ASP A 150 -11.85 3.96 0.80
N CYS A 151 -10.58 3.60 0.92
CA CYS A 151 -10.07 2.29 0.47
C CYS A 151 -10.68 1.12 1.26
N GLY A 152 -10.98 1.29 2.55
CA GLY A 152 -11.48 0.21 3.40
C GLY A 152 -12.77 -0.44 2.89
N PRO A 153 -13.83 0.33 2.58
CA PRO A 153 -15.06 -0.20 1.99
C PRO A 153 -14.85 -0.96 0.69
N CYS A 154 -14.01 -0.46 -0.22
CA CYS A 154 -13.70 -1.12 -1.50
C CYS A 154 -12.98 -2.46 -1.24
N LEU A 155 -11.98 -2.46 -0.37
CA LEU A 155 -11.24 -3.67 -0.01
C LEU A 155 -12.09 -4.69 0.76
N SER A 156 -13.23 -4.31 1.32
CA SER A 156 -14.10 -5.27 2.01
C SER A 156 -14.66 -6.37 1.09
N ALA A 157 -14.63 -6.15 -0.22
CA ALA A 157 -15.01 -7.14 -1.24
C ALA A 157 -13.81 -7.96 -1.76
N TYR A 158 -12.59 -7.60 -1.35
CA TYR A 158 -11.36 -8.27 -1.77
C TYR A 158 -11.21 -9.62 -1.05
N GLU A 159 -11.03 -10.67 -1.82
CA GLU A 159 -10.63 -11.99 -1.34
C GLU A 159 -9.19 -12.25 -1.84
N PRO A 160 -8.19 -12.35 -0.93
CA PRO A 160 -6.82 -12.67 -1.34
C PRO A 160 -6.80 -13.96 -2.14
N ASP A 161 -6.13 -13.96 -3.28
CA ASP A 161 -5.99 -15.18 -4.10
C ASP A 161 -5.14 -16.20 -3.34
N GLU A 162 -5.78 -17.22 -2.77
CA GLU A 162 -5.13 -18.37 -2.15
C GLU A 162 -4.53 -19.32 -3.20
N GLY A 163 -3.88 -18.78 -4.24
CA GLY A 163 -3.01 -19.55 -5.11
C GLY A 163 -3.71 -20.48 -6.12
N ASN A 164 -4.85 -20.09 -6.64
CA ASN A 164 -5.47 -20.79 -7.78
C ASN A 164 -5.24 -20.02 -9.09
N TYR A 165 -3.97 -19.90 -9.51
CA TYR A 165 -3.63 -19.38 -10.82
C TYR A 165 -4.01 -20.41 -11.89
N SER A 166 -5.14 -20.25 -12.53
CA SER A 166 -5.38 -20.86 -13.85
C SER A 166 -4.80 -19.92 -14.90
N ASP A 167 -3.61 -20.32 -15.40
CA ASP A 167 -2.99 -19.83 -16.62
C ASP A 167 -4.03 -19.67 -17.73
N ASP A 168 -4.47 -18.43 -18.01
CA ASP A 168 -4.94 -18.02 -19.33
C ASP A 168 -5.13 -16.50 -19.40
N THR A 169 -4.40 -15.93 -20.34
CA THR A 169 -4.52 -14.63 -21.02
C THR A 169 -3.74 -13.45 -20.46
N ASP A 170 -2.63 -13.19 -21.16
CA ASP A 170 -2.00 -11.90 -21.38
C ASP A 170 -3.05 -10.84 -21.77
N ASP A 171 -3.45 -10.02 -20.82
CA ASP A 171 -3.96 -8.67 -21.05
C ASP A 171 -3.58 -7.84 -19.82
N ASP A 172 -2.32 -7.38 -19.84
CA ASP A 172 -1.75 -6.40 -18.93
C ASP A 172 -2.44 -5.05 -19.22
N TYR A 173 -3.58 -4.80 -18.60
CA TYR A 173 -4.19 -3.48 -18.57
C TYR A 173 -3.87 -2.83 -17.24
N ASP A 174 -2.73 -2.13 -17.20
CA ASP A 174 -2.49 -1.09 -16.24
C ASP A 174 -3.61 -0.04 -16.37
N TYR A 175 -4.50 0.02 -15.41
CA TYR A 175 -5.53 1.05 -15.39
C TYR A 175 -5.10 2.21 -14.51
N ASP A 176 -4.83 3.29 -15.18
CA ASP A 176 -4.37 4.54 -14.60
C ASP A 176 -5.55 5.52 -14.53
N TYR A 177 -6.03 5.80 -13.32
CA TYR A 177 -7.02 6.84 -13.11
C TYR A 177 -6.34 8.17 -12.75
N THR A 178 -6.40 9.10 -13.65
CA THR A 178 -5.95 10.46 -13.41
C THR A 178 -7.04 11.48 -13.68
N PRO A 179 -7.64 12.00 -12.65
CA PRO A 179 -8.39 13.22 -12.78
C PRO A 179 -7.44 14.41 -12.78
N SER A 180 -7.55 15.16 -13.83
CA SER A 180 -6.74 16.34 -14.15
C SER A 180 -6.76 17.40 -13.06
N VAL A 181 -5.57 17.90 -12.75
CA VAL A 181 -5.24 19.26 -12.26
C VAL A 181 -6.05 19.79 -11.08
N MET A 182 -5.38 19.94 -9.98
CA MET A 182 -5.80 20.83 -8.87
C MET A 182 -5.92 22.29 -9.28
#